data_bdcbb4bf6a7cd37f195ad409cde124c6
#
_entry.id   bdcbb4bf6a7cd37f195ad409cde124c6
#
_cell.length_a   1.000
_cell.length_b   1.000
_cell.length_c   1.000
_cell.angle_alpha   90.00
_cell.angle_beta   90.00
_cell.angle_gamma   90.00
#
_symmetry.space_group_name_H-M   'P 1'
#
loop_
_entity.id
_entity.type
_entity.pdbx_description
1 polymer ?
#
loop_
_entity_poly.entity_id
_entity_poly.type
_entity_poly.pdbx_seq_one_letter_code
_entity_poly.pdbx_strand_id
1 'polypeptide(L)'
;YWEKLAMDGIVLMELGEYPWSKKYGWVRDQFGVTWQIYLGEKQGDQKIVPTLMFIHENNGKAQKAMDLYTSIFPNSKISGILKYGEGVGNETHEIPENIQHAAFKLDGYTFFCMDNSYNHQFDFNEGISMVVMTDDQEETDHLWNSLIANGGRESMCGWLKDPFGFSWQIVPKKLL
;
A
#
# COMPACT_ATOMS: atom_id res chain seq x y z
N TYR A 1 -2.54 -17.07 13.14
CA TYR A 1 -1.72 -15.91 12.74
C TYR A 1 -1.88 -14.78 13.77
N TRP A 2 -3.11 -14.35 14.10
CA TRP A 2 -3.38 -13.22 14.99
C TRP A 2 -2.57 -13.23 16.29
N GLU A 3 -2.66 -14.29 17.07
CA GLU A 3 -1.95 -14.41 18.36
C GLU A 3 -0.43 -14.21 18.22
N LYS A 4 0.15 -14.70 17.12
CA LYS A 4 1.59 -14.57 16.89
C LYS A 4 2.00 -13.14 16.47
N LEU A 5 1.15 -12.47 15.70
CA LEU A 5 1.42 -11.09 15.26
C LEU A 5 1.14 -10.08 16.37
N ALA A 6 0.18 -10.38 17.26
CA ALA A 6 -0.16 -9.53 18.39
C ALA A 6 0.81 -9.67 19.59
N MET A 7 1.60 -10.75 19.62
CA MET A 7 2.57 -10.98 20.69
C MET A 7 3.64 -9.91 20.68
N ASP A 8 3.79 -9.21 21.80
CA ASP A 8 4.70 -8.06 21.97
C ASP A 8 4.44 -6.90 20.97
N GLY A 9 3.27 -6.92 20.33
CA GLY A 9 2.80 -5.89 19.40
C GLY A 9 1.74 -4.97 20.02
N ILE A 10 1.10 -4.17 19.18
CA ILE A 10 0.00 -3.27 19.58
C ILE A 10 -1.24 -3.60 18.75
N VAL A 11 -2.32 -3.95 19.42
CA VAL A 11 -3.63 -4.14 18.77
C VAL A 11 -4.20 -2.76 18.42
N LEU A 12 -4.41 -2.52 17.13
CA LEU A 12 -5.00 -1.27 16.61
C LEU A 12 -6.52 -1.38 16.46
N MET A 13 -7.01 -2.57 16.05
CA MET A 13 -8.42 -2.95 16.09
C MET A 13 -8.52 -4.41 16.51
N GLU A 14 -9.38 -4.68 17.49
CA GLU A 14 -9.56 -6.03 18.02
C GLU A 14 -10.04 -7.03 16.95
N LEU A 15 -9.63 -8.29 17.08
CA LEU A 15 -10.10 -9.35 16.18
C LEU A 15 -11.56 -9.67 16.47
N GLY A 16 -12.47 -9.25 15.61
CA GLY A 16 -13.92 -9.37 15.81
C GLY A 16 -14.70 -9.33 14.50
N GLU A 17 -16.03 -9.25 14.63
CA GLU A 17 -16.93 -9.04 13.52
C GLU A 17 -17.11 -7.54 13.23
N TYR A 18 -17.03 -7.18 11.96
CA TYR A 18 -17.19 -5.82 11.47
C TYR A 18 -18.13 -5.78 10.24
N PRO A 19 -18.71 -4.63 9.89
CA PRO A 19 -19.63 -4.54 8.75
C PRO A 19 -19.10 -5.08 7.42
N TRP A 20 -17.78 -5.06 7.24
CA TRP A 20 -17.11 -5.50 6.01
C TRP A 20 -16.50 -6.92 6.09
N SER A 21 -16.47 -7.53 7.27
CA SER A 21 -15.89 -8.88 7.43
C SER A 21 -16.43 -9.58 8.67
N LYS A 22 -16.77 -10.86 8.52
CA LYS A 22 -17.15 -11.73 9.66
C LYS A 22 -16.02 -11.90 10.68
N LYS A 23 -14.78 -11.66 10.28
CA LYS A 23 -13.63 -11.68 11.17
C LYS A 23 -12.52 -10.81 10.61
N TYR A 24 -12.26 -9.70 11.28
CA TYR A 24 -11.23 -8.73 10.94
C TYR A 24 -10.49 -8.33 12.21
N GLY A 25 -9.23 -7.99 12.08
CA GLY A 25 -8.42 -7.37 13.12
C GLY A 25 -7.22 -6.67 12.54
N TRP A 26 -6.76 -5.63 13.22
CA TRP A 26 -5.61 -4.84 12.80
C TRP A 26 -4.60 -4.74 13.92
N VAL A 27 -3.35 -5.09 13.66
CA VAL A 27 -2.28 -5.15 14.66
C VAL A 27 -0.99 -4.57 14.08
N ARG A 28 -0.23 -3.90 14.92
CA ARG A 28 1.18 -3.57 14.66
C ARG A 28 2.04 -4.58 15.42
N ASP A 29 2.85 -5.35 14.72
CA ASP A 29 3.72 -6.34 15.35
C ASP A 29 4.90 -5.70 16.11
N GLN A 30 5.68 -6.53 16.80
CA GLN A 30 6.85 -6.10 17.58
C GLN A 30 7.94 -5.40 16.76
N PHE A 31 7.94 -5.58 15.43
CA PHE A 31 8.89 -4.95 14.51
C PHE A 31 8.35 -3.65 13.90
N GLY A 32 7.12 -3.27 14.22
CA GLY A 32 6.47 -2.06 13.74
C GLY A 32 5.68 -2.21 12.45
N VAL A 33 5.62 -3.42 11.87
CA VAL A 33 4.81 -3.68 10.66
C VAL A 33 3.34 -3.83 11.04
N THR A 34 2.47 -3.17 10.31
CA THR A 34 1.02 -3.29 10.51
C THR A 34 0.43 -4.38 9.64
N TRP A 35 -0.44 -5.20 10.24
CA TRP A 35 -1.09 -6.34 9.62
C TRP A 35 -2.61 -6.23 9.77
N GLN A 36 -3.31 -6.26 8.66
CA GLN A 36 -4.75 -6.42 8.62
C GLN A 36 -5.06 -7.88 8.32
N ILE A 37 -5.70 -8.56 9.27
CA ILE A 37 -6.12 -9.95 9.14
C ILE A 37 -7.62 -9.98 8.94
N TYR A 38 -8.09 -10.55 7.86
CA TYR A 38 -9.53 -10.68 7.63
C TYR A 38 -9.92 -12.03 7.01
N LEU A 39 -11.12 -12.46 7.34
CA LEU A 39 -11.76 -13.60 6.71
C LEU A 39 -12.53 -13.12 5.49
N GLY A 40 -12.06 -13.46 4.32
CA GLY A 40 -12.64 -13.09 3.05
C GLY A 40 -12.27 -14.08 1.95
N GLU A 41 -12.77 -13.83 0.76
CA GLU A 41 -12.39 -14.61 -0.42
C GLU A 41 -10.94 -14.31 -0.82
N LYS A 42 -10.23 -15.35 -1.20
CA LYS A 42 -8.84 -15.24 -1.64
C LYS A 42 -8.77 -14.48 -2.96
N GLN A 43 -7.97 -13.43 -3.01
CA GLN A 43 -7.71 -12.67 -4.23
C GLN A 43 -6.66 -13.40 -5.09
N GLY A 44 -7.12 -14.33 -5.93
CA GLY A 44 -6.23 -15.19 -6.72
C GLY A 44 -5.38 -16.10 -5.83
N ASP A 45 -4.10 -16.28 -6.17
CA ASP A 45 -3.16 -17.07 -5.37
C ASP A 45 -2.39 -16.27 -4.32
N GLN A 46 -2.47 -14.94 -4.37
CA GLN A 46 -1.78 -14.05 -3.45
C GLN A 46 -2.47 -14.02 -2.09
N LYS A 47 -1.74 -14.39 -1.04
CA LYS A 47 -2.26 -14.45 0.34
C LYS A 47 -1.88 -13.20 1.14
N ILE A 48 -0.72 -12.62 0.88
CA ILE A 48 -0.24 -11.40 1.50
C ILE A 48 -0.30 -10.30 0.45
N VAL A 49 -1.07 -9.26 0.73
CA VAL A 49 -1.29 -8.14 -0.20
C VAL A 49 -0.73 -6.88 0.44
N PRO A 50 0.28 -6.23 -0.18
CA PRO A 50 0.73 -4.92 0.28
C PRO A 50 -0.43 -3.93 0.25
N THR A 51 -0.62 -3.22 1.36
CA THR A 51 -1.68 -2.22 1.51
C THR A 51 -1.03 -0.87 1.80
N LEU A 52 -1.16 0.08 0.86
CA LEU A 52 -0.64 1.43 1.00
C LEU A 52 -1.69 2.31 1.68
N MET A 53 -1.35 2.86 2.84
CA MET A 53 -2.24 3.75 3.58
C MET A 53 -1.73 5.19 3.46
N PHE A 54 -2.51 6.04 2.83
CA PHE A 54 -2.21 7.45 2.62
C PHE A 54 -2.79 8.26 3.77
N ILE A 55 -1.94 8.76 4.64
CA ILE A 55 -2.27 9.44 5.89
C ILE A 55 -1.56 10.80 5.98
N HIS A 56 -1.88 11.57 7.00
CA HIS A 56 -1.27 12.87 7.26
C HIS A 56 -1.32 13.79 6.02
N GLU A 57 -0.18 14.27 5.56
CA GLU A 57 -0.06 15.10 4.36
C GLU A 57 -0.39 14.36 3.04
N ASN A 58 -0.41 13.03 3.09
CA ASN A 58 -0.77 12.18 1.96
C ASN A 58 -2.25 11.76 1.95
N ASN A 59 -3.03 12.08 2.97
CA ASN A 59 -4.46 11.77 2.96
C ASN A 59 -5.17 12.41 1.74
N GLY A 60 -5.95 11.61 1.01
CA GLY A 60 -6.61 11.98 -0.25
C GLY A 60 -5.74 11.81 -1.51
N LYS A 61 -4.53 11.23 -1.39
CA LYS A 61 -3.63 11.01 -2.54
C LYS A 61 -3.64 9.57 -3.06
N ALA A 62 -4.42 8.65 -2.49
CA ALA A 62 -4.45 7.25 -2.92
C ALA A 62 -4.81 7.10 -4.42
N GLN A 63 -5.78 7.87 -4.93
CA GLN A 63 -6.12 7.86 -6.35
C GLN A 63 -4.92 8.29 -7.23
N LYS A 64 -4.25 9.38 -6.86
CA LYS A 64 -3.09 9.88 -7.62
C LYS A 64 -1.94 8.88 -7.63
N ALA A 65 -1.74 8.17 -6.53
CA ALA A 65 -0.70 7.14 -6.44
C ALA A 65 -1.04 5.94 -7.35
N MET A 66 -2.28 5.45 -7.32
CA MET A 66 -2.70 4.39 -8.23
C MET A 66 -2.56 4.79 -9.70
N ASP A 67 -2.97 6.01 -10.06
CA ASP A 67 -2.85 6.52 -11.44
C ASP A 67 -1.39 6.59 -11.87
N LEU A 68 -0.50 7.09 -11.01
CA LEU A 68 0.95 7.10 -11.26
C LEU A 68 1.47 5.67 -11.48
N TYR A 69 1.29 4.79 -10.50
CA TYR A 69 1.87 3.45 -10.57
C TYR A 69 1.33 2.64 -11.75
N THR A 70 0.03 2.68 -12.01
CA THR A 70 -0.55 1.95 -13.14
C THR A 70 -0.17 2.54 -14.50
N SER A 71 0.31 3.78 -14.56
CA SER A 71 0.82 4.38 -15.81
C SER A 71 2.25 4.00 -16.14
N ILE A 72 3.06 3.62 -15.15
CA ILE A 72 4.49 3.35 -15.32
C ILE A 72 4.85 1.86 -15.30
N PHE A 73 4.09 1.02 -14.59
CA PHE A 73 4.32 -0.43 -14.58
C PHE A 73 3.53 -1.13 -15.70
N PRO A 74 4.13 -2.06 -16.44
CA PRO A 74 3.43 -2.83 -17.46
C PRO A 74 2.35 -3.72 -16.82
N ASN A 75 1.40 -4.23 -17.61
CA ASN A 75 0.35 -5.17 -17.18
C ASN A 75 -0.41 -4.72 -15.91
N SER A 76 -0.56 -3.40 -15.75
CA SER A 76 -1.13 -2.77 -14.56
C SER A 76 -2.55 -2.29 -14.80
N LYS A 77 -3.37 -2.29 -13.76
CA LYS A 77 -4.74 -1.77 -13.82
C LYS A 77 -5.32 -1.54 -12.44
N ILE A 78 -6.22 -0.58 -12.33
CA ILE A 78 -7.10 -0.44 -11.18
C ILE A 78 -8.23 -1.47 -11.32
N SER A 79 -8.44 -2.29 -10.29
CA SER A 79 -9.40 -3.40 -10.29
C SER A 79 -10.72 -3.05 -9.60
N GLY A 80 -10.70 -2.12 -8.65
CA GLY A 80 -11.91 -1.66 -7.96
C GLY A 80 -11.58 -0.51 -7.02
N ILE A 81 -12.53 0.38 -6.85
CA ILE A 81 -12.46 1.53 -5.95
C ILE A 81 -13.77 1.59 -5.16
N LEU A 82 -13.65 1.80 -3.86
CA LEU A 82 -14.74 2.13 -2.95
C LEU A 82 -14.37 3.43 -2.25
N LYS A 83 -15.21 4.44 -2.36
CA LYS A 83 -15.03 5.72 -1.68
C LYS A 83 -15.80 5.75 -0.36
N TYR A 84 -15.37 6.61 0.56
CA TYR A 84 -16.06 6.78 1.85
C TYR A 84 -17.53 7.19 1.68
N GLY A 85 -17.87 8.01 0.68
CA GLY A 85 -19.24 8.39 0.37
C GLY A 85 -20.13 7.26 -0.15
N GLU A 86 -19.56 6.14 -0.59
CA GLU A 86 -20.26 4.98 -1.17
C GLU A 86 -20.22 3.75 -0.25
N GLY A 87 -19.35 3.77 0.76
CA GLY A 87 -19.09 2.63 1.64
C GLY A 87 -20.05 2.46 2.80
N VAL A 88 -19.90 1.34 3.51
CA VAL A 88 -20.60 1.07 4.76
C VAL A 88 -19.81 1.71 5.90
N GLY A 89 -20.48 2.37 6.84
CA GLY A 89 -19.82 2.98 8.01
C GLY A 89 -19.46 4.46 7.80
N ASN A 90 -20.30 5.20 7.06
CA ASN A 90 -20.14 6.64 6.78
C ASN A 90 -20.23 7.57 8.01
N GLU A 91 -20.17 7.05 9.21
CA GLU A 91 -20.05 7.84 10.46
C GLU A 91 -18.62 8.34 10.71
N THR A 92 -17.75 8.18 9.71
CA THR A 92 -16.37 8.66 9.79
C THR A 92 -16.31 10.13 9.40
N HIS A 93 -15.41 10.89 10.02
CA HIS A 93 -15.08 12.27 9.65
C HIS A 93 -14.24 12.34 8.35
N GLU A 94 -14.30 11.30 7.52
CA GLU A 94 -13.56 11.21 6.27
C GLU A 94 -14.23 12.02 5.15
N ILE A 95 -13.41 12.49 4.22
CA ILE A 95 -13.89 13.17 3.02
C ILE A 95 -14.56 12.13 2.12
N PRO A 96 -15.83 12.34 1.68
CA PRO A 96 -16.57 11.35 0.90
C PRO A 96 -15.90 10.90 -0.40
N GLU A 97 -15.10 11.76 -1.02
CA GLU A 97 -14.35 11.50 -2.27
C GLU A 97 -13.08 10.68 -2.05
N ASN A 98 -12.57 10.62 -0.81
CA ASN A 98 -11.39 9.85 -0.47
C ASN A 98 -11.65 8.34 -0.60
N ILE A 99 -10.59 7.61 -0.85
CA ILE A 99 -10.65 6.17 -1.06
C ILE A 99 -10.72 5.45 0.29
N GLN A 100 -11.85 4.80 0.56
CA GLN A 100 -12.01 3.91 1.71
C GLN A 100 -11.22 2.60 1.50
N HIS A 101 -11.28 2.04 0.30
CA HIS A 101 -10.53 0.85 -0.10
C HIS A 101 -10.44 0.77 -1.62
N ALA A 102 -9.28 0.47 -2.14
CA ALA A 102 -9.11 0.17 -3.55
C ALA A 102 -8.17 -1.01 -3.76
N ALA A 103 -8.36 -1.71 -4.88
CA ALA A 103 -7.52 -2.78 -5.35
C ALA A 103 -6.96 -2.43 -6.73
N PHE A 104 -5.66 -2.63 -6.92
CA PHE A 104 -4.99 -2.43 -8.20
C PHE A 104 -3.90 -3.48 -8.41
N LYS A 105 -3.45 -3.63 -9.64
CA LYS A 105 -2.35 -4.54 -10.01
C LYS A 105 -1.21 -3.76 -10.62
N LEU A 106 0.01 -4.12 -10.24
CA LEU A 106 1.25 -3.69 -10.86
C LEU A 106 1.98 -4.93 -11.34
N ASP A 107 2.21 -5.04 -12.63
CA ASP A 107 2.79 -6.22 -13.29
C ASP A 107 2.17 -7.55 -12.80
N GLY A 108 0.85 -7.57 -12.70
CA GLY A 108 0.09 -8.74 -12.24
C GLY A 108 -0.01 -8.91 -10.72
N TYR A 109 0.84 -8.29 -9.90
CA TYR A 109 0.76 -8.33 -8.44
C TYR A 109 -0.35 -7.43 -7.92
N THR A 110 -1.14 -7.95 -7.00
CA THR A 110 -2.24 -7.20 -6.36
C THR A 110 -1.69 -6.34 -5.21
N PHE A 111 -2.15 -5.10 -5.19
CA PHE A 111 -1.98 -4.13 -4.13
C PHE A 111 -3.34 -3.62 -3.67
N PHE A 112 -3.44 -3.23 -2.42
CA PHE A 112 -4.55 -2.43 -1.90
C PHE A 112 -4.06 -1.05 -1.53
N CYS A 113 -4.97 -0.08 -1.50
CA CYS A 113 -4.69 1.21 -0.91
C CYS A 113 -5.93 1.83 -0.28
N MET A 114 -5.70 2.79 0.59
CA MET A 114 -6.73 3.58 1.25
C MET A 114 -6.19 4.94 1.67
N ASP A 115 -7.07 5.93 1.74
CA ASP A 115 -6.85 7.18 2.44
C ASP A 115 -7.37 7.05 3.87
N ASN A 116 -6.76 7.73 4.83
CA ASN A 116 -7.26 7.77 6.20
C ASN A 116 -6.87 9.06 6.91
N SER A 117 -7.83 9.75 7.52
CA SER A 117 -7.61 11.02 8.22
C SER A 117 -7.19 10.87 9.69
N TYR A 118 -7.22 9.65 10.22
CA TYR A 118 -6.83 9.42 11.60
C TYR A 118 -5.34 9.73 11.80
N ASN A 119 -5.00 10.35 12.93
CA ASN A 119 -3.62 10.70 13.28
C ASN A 119 -2.84 9.46 13.76
N HIS A 120 -2.48 8.59 12.83
CA HIS A 120 -1.67 7.41 13.10
C HIS A 120 -0.25 7.78 13.56
N GLN A 121 0.36 6.89 14.36
CA GLN A 121 1.74 7.05 14.83
C GLN A 121 2.73 6.28 13.95
N PHE A 122 2.46 6.17 12.65
CA PHE A 122 3.30 5.59 11.62
C PHE A 122 3.07 6.31 10.30
N ASP A 123 3.98 6.16 9.36
CA ASP A 123 3.93 6.68 7.99
C ASP A 123 4.82 5.81 7.10
N PHE A 124 4.86 6.11 5.80
CA PHE A 124 5.81 5.50 4.89
C PHE A 124 7.25 5.79 5.33
N ASN A 125 8.05 4.75 5.40
CA ASN A 125 9.47 4.84 5.75
C ASN A 125 10.26 3.71 5.09
N GLU A 126 11.58 3.70 5.28
CA GLU A 126 12.49 2.73 4.68
C GLU A 126 12.44 1.33 5.33
N GLY A 127 11.67 1.15 6.40
CA GLY A 127 11.46 -0.16 7.03
C GLY A 127 10.69 -1.13 6.14
N ILE A 128 9.91 -0.61 5.17
CA ILE A 128 9.22 -1.40 4.15
C ILE A 128 9.46 -0.76 2.79
N SER A 129 9.84 -1.58 1.81
CA SER A 129 10.00 -1.17 0.42
C SER A 129 9.51 -2.25 -0.54
N MET A 130 9.15 -1.84 -1.75
CA MET A 130 8.93 -2.78 -2.86
C MET A 130 10.20 -2.88 -3.70
N VAL A 131 10.64 -4.12 -3.94
CA VAL A 131 11.76 -4.41 -4.83
C VAL A 131 11.19 -4.71 -6.21
N VAL A 132 11.69 -4.01 -7.21
CA VAL A 132 11.37 -4.25 -8.63
C VAL A 132 12.63 -4.75 -9.32
N MET A 133 12.57 -5.97 -9.86
CA MET A 133 13.67 -6.57 -10.60
C MET A 133 13.49 -6.30 -12.09
N THR A 134 14.38 -5.49 -12.66
CA THR A 134 14.33 -5.08 -14.06
C THR A 134 15.14 -5.99 -14.98
N ASP A 135 14.67 -6.14 -16.22
CA ASP A 135 15.32 -7.01 -17.21
C ASP A 135 16.52 -6.36 -17.88
N ASP A 136 16.46 -5.04 -18.11
CA ASP A 136 17.51 -4.29 -18.80
C ASP A 136 17.68 -2.86 -18.27
N GLN A 137 18.57 -2.10 -18.89
CA GLN A 137 18.86 -0.72 -18.50
C GLN A 137 17.74 0.24 -18.87
N GLU A 138 17.05 0.00 -19.99
CA GLU A 138 15.95 0.86 -20.45
C GLU A 138 14.78 0.81 -19.47
N GLU A 139 14.40 -0.38 -19.02
CA GLU A 139 13.37 -0.56 -17.99
C GLU A 139 13.82 0.05 -16.65
N THR A 140 15.08 -0.15 -16.26
CA THR A 140 15.64 0.44 -15.04
C THR A 140 15.51 1.96 -15.06
N ASP A 141 15.96 2.60 -16.16
CA ASP A 141 15.95 4.06 -16.31
C ASP A 141 14.51 4.59 -16.37
N HIS A 142 13.61 3.88 -17.07
CA HIS A 142 12.19 4.24 -17.13
C HIS A 142 11.54 4.28 -15.75
N LEU A 143 11.65 3.19 -14.99
CA LEU A 143 11.06 3.09 -13.65
C LEU A 143 11.69 4.06 -12.67
N TRP A 144 13.02 4.16 -12.67
CA TRP A 144 13.74 5.11 -11.83
C TRP A 144 13.27 6.54 -12.06
N ASN A 145 13.36 7.02 -13.31
CA ASN A 145 13.00 8.40 -13.65
C ASN A 145 11.52 8.70 -13.42
N SER A 146 10.64 7.74 -13.69
CA SER A 146 9.20 7.92 -13.48
C SER A 146 8.83 8.00 -12.01
N LEU A 147 9.45 7.19 -11.15
CA LEU A 147 9.16 7.17 -9.71
C LEU A 147 9.74 8.37 -8.96
N ILE A 148 10.88 8.94 -9.38
CA ILE A 148 11.42 10.15 -8.75
C ILE A 148 10.81 11.44 -9.30
N ALA A 149 10.10 11.38 -10.44
CA ALA A 149 9.46 12.56 -11.01
C ALA A 149 8.47 13.21 -10.03
N ASN A 150 8.27 14.52 -10.19
CA ASN A 150 7.23 15.27 -9.45
C ASN A 150 7.35 15.25 -7.92
N GLY A 151 8.55 15.15 -7.39
CA GLY A 151 8.82 15.27 -5.95
C GLY A 151 9.37 14.02 -5.28
N GLY A 152 9.60 12.94 -6.04
CA GLY A 152 10.34 11.78 -5.56
C GLY A 152 11.82 12.11 -5.30
N ARG A 153 12.55 11.23 -4.66
CA ARG A 153 13.95 11.42 -4.24
C ARG A 153 14.78 10.17 -4.44
N GLU A 154 15.93 10.35 -5.02
CA GLU A 154 16.95 9.31 -5.13
C GLU A 154 17.58 8.97 -3.78
N SER A 155 18.04 7.74 -3.63
CA SER A 155 18.90 7.27 -2.56
C SER A 155 19.97 6.33 -3.12
N MET A 156 20.77 5.72 -2.24
CA MET A 156 21.87 4.84 -2.64
C MET A 156 21.39 3.43 -2.98
N CYS A 157 22.20 2.69 -3.76
CA CYS A 157 22.04 1.26 -3.99
C CYS A 157 20.68 0.85 -4.60
N GLY A 158 20.16 1.64 -5.53
CA GLY A 158 18.89 1.36 -6.19
C GLY A 158 17.66 1.76 -5.40
N TRP A 159 17.81 2.35 -4.22
CA TRP A 159 16.71 2.87 -3.44
C TRP A 159 16.26 4.26 -3.91
N LEU A 160 14.98 4.48 -3.83
CA LEU A 160 14.35 5.79 -4.04
C LEU A 160 13.08 5.92 -3.20
N LYS A 161 12.62 7.15 -3.03
CA LYS A 161 11.26 7.46 -2.56
C LYS A 161 10.47 8.11 -3.69
N ASP A 162 9.25 7.69 -3.86
CA ASP A 162 8.32 8.33 -4.79
C ASP A 162 7.75 9.65 -4.23
N PRO A 163 6.90 10.37 -4.99
CA PRO A 163 6.32 11.64 -4.54
C PRO A 163 5.46 11.56 -3.29
N PHE A 164 5.05 10.36 -2.89
CA PHE A 164 4.24 10.11 -1.68
C PHE A 164 5.10 9.68 -0.49
N GLY A 165 6.42 9.50 -0.69
CA GLY A 165 7.36 9.06 0.34
C GLY A 165 7.45 7.55 0.51
N PHE A 166 6.77 6.76 -0.35
CA PHE A 166 6.88 5.31 -0.32
C PHE A 166 8.21 4.86 -0.95
N SER A 167 8.84 3.86 -0.33
CA SER A 167 10.19 3.41 -0.69
C SER A 167 10.16 2.29 -1.73
N TRP A 168 10.98 2.44 -2.76
CA TRP A 168 11.18 1.47 -3.83
C TRP A 168 12.66 1.11 -3.95
N GLN A 169 12.94 -0.11 -4.42
CA GLN A 169 14.27 -0.56 -4.81
C GLN A 169 14.19 -1.04 -6.26
N ILE A 170 14.91 -0.39 -7.15
CA ILE A 170 14.98 -0.78 -8.56
C ILE A 170 16.29 -1.54 -8.76
N VAL A 171 16.20 -2.83 -9.04
CA VAL A 171 17.35 -3.76 -9.04
C VAL A 171 17.41 -4.49 -10.36
N PRO A 172 18.45 -4.26 -11.18
CA PRO A 172 18.70 -5.06 -12.38
C PRO A 172 18.92 -6.54 -12.03
N LYS A 173 18.21 -7.45 -12.68
CA LYS A 173 18.34 -8.91 -12.47
C LYS A 173 19.78 -9.42 -12.60
N LYS A 174 20.60 -8.75 -13.41
CA LYS A 174 22.02 -9.10 -13.60
C LYS A 174 22.90 -8.89 -12.35
N LEU A 175 22.38 -8.21 -11.32
CA LEU A 175 23.10 -7.99 -10.06
C LEU A 175 22.77 -9.04 -9.00
N LEU A 176 21.85 -9.93 -9.27
CA LEU A 176 21.47 -11.07 -8.43
C LEU A 176 22.00 -12.37 -9.03
#